data_614873816f76753da3d9a0414e053412
#
_entry.id   614873816f76753da3d9a0414e053412
#
_cell.length_a   1.000
_cell.length_b   1.000
_cell.length_c   1.000
_cell.angle_alpha   90.00
_cell.angle_beta   90.00
_cell.angle_gamma   90.00
#
_symmetry.space_group_name_H-M   'P 1'
#
loop_
_entity.id
_entity.type
_entity.pdbx_description
1 polymer ?
#
loop_
_entity_poly.entity_id
_entity_poly.type
_entity_poly.pdbx_seq_one_letter_code
_entity_poly.pdbx_strand_id
1 'polypeptide(L)'
;MSTGYLLQAVSWKNVHIEDGFWGARLQVNREVTLDYQYERMEETGRIDNFRRASAKKKGKFTGSFFNDSDVYKWLEAASYSLGTHPDKKLGHKVDRLIEEISGAQENDGYLNTYFILEKEKRFTNLRDKHELYCAGHLFEAAVAHHTATGKTSLLNVAIRFADLICQTFGSGKRKGTSGHEEIELALMKLYWLTGKNSYFTTAKFFIDERGKGFAGGDECHQDHLPLSEQPEIVGHAVRAVYLMSGAA
;
A
#
# COMPACT_ATOMS: atom_id res chain seq x y z
N MET A 1 -25.34 -2.02 -26.89
CA MET A 1 -25.17 -2.23 -25.43
C MET A 1 -24.38 -3.50 -25.28
N SER A 2 -23.13 -3.40 -24.85
CA SER A 2 -22.26 -4.57 -24.62
C SER A 2 -22.77 -5.28 -23.39
N THR A 3 -23.24 -6.51 -23.53
CA THR A 3 -23.46 -7.44 -22.41
C THR A 3 -22.12 -7.95 -21.93
N GLY A 4 -21.31 -7.05 -21.35
CA GLY A 4 -20.08 -7.46 -20.68
C GLY A 4 -20.44 -8.36 -19.51
N TYR A 5 -19.91 -9.56 -19.48
CA TYR A 5 -19.95 -10.41 -18.28
C TYR A 5 -19.27 -9.65 -17.15
N LEU A 6 -20.05 -9.18 -16.19
CA LEU A 6 -19.52 -8.62 -14.95
C LEU A 6 -18.95 -9.78 -14.13
N LEU A 7 -17.65 -10.00 -14.23
CA LEU A 7 -16.95 -10.91 -13.33
C LEU A 7 -16.97 -10.30 -11.93
N GLN A 8 -17.50 -11.04 -10.97
CA GLN A 8 -17.44 -10.66 -9.56
C GLN A 8 -16.39 -11.51 -8.86
N ALA A 9 -15.45 -10.85 -8.18
CA ALA A 9 -14.48 -11.55 -7.36
C ALA A 9 -15.18 -12.26 -6.20
N VAL A 10 -14.86 -13.53 -6.00
CA VAL A 10 -15.28 -14.27 -4.79
C VAL A 10 -14.54 -13.67 -3.60
N SER A 11 -15.27 -13.33 -2.54
CA SER A 11 -14.63 -12.88 -1.30
C SER A 11 -13.68 -13.96 -0.78
N TRP A 12 -12.43 -13.61 -0.54
CA TRP A 12 -11.43 -14.52 0.03
C TRP A 12 -11.87 -15.11 1.38
N LYS A 13 -12.74 -14.45 2.13
CA LYS A 13 -13.34 -14.97 3.37
C LYS A 13 -14.22 -16.20 3.16
N ASN A 14 -14.69 -16.40 1.94
CA ASN A 14 -15.52 -17.55 1.55
C ASN A 14 -14.69 -18.66 0.87
N VAL A 15 -13.34 -18.51 0.81
CA VAL A 15 -12.44 -19.49 0.23
C VAL A 15 -11.76 -20.26 1.35
N HIS A 16 -11.94 -21.58 1.35
CA HIS A 16 -11.27 -22.49 2.28
C HIS A 16 -10.30 -23.38 1.50
N ILE A 17 -9.08 -23.52 2.00
CA ILE A 17 -8.04 -24.36 1.41
C ILE A 17 -7.84 -25.56 2.32
N GLU A 18 -8.18 -26.75 1.81
CA GLU A 18 -8.17 -28.02 2.56
C GLU A 18 -7.06 -28.97 2.13
N ASP A 19 -6.24 -28.57 1.13
CA ASP A 19 -5.15 -29.43 0.64
C ASP A 19 -3.94 -29.47 1.58
N GLY A 20 -3.15 -30.53 1.47
CA GLY A 20 -1.94 -30.72 2.27
C GLY A 20 -0.77 -29.80 1.87
N PHE A 21 -0.78 -29.21 0.68
CA PHE A 21 0.30 -28.36 0.20
C PHE A 21 0.12 -26.90 0.63
N TRP A 22 -0.98 -26.26 0.24
CA TRP A 22 -1.24 -24.86 0.58
C TRP A 22 -1.71 -24.68 2.02
N GLY A 23 -2.51 -25.62 2.54
CA GLY A 23 -2.96 -25.61 3.93
C GLY A 23 -1.79 -25.60 4.91
N ALA A 24 -0.78 -26.44 4.70
CA ALA A 24 0.43 -26.47 5.54
C ALA A 24 1.21 -25.13 5.48
N ARG A 25 1.29 -24.49 4.31
CA ARG A 25 1.97 -23.19 4.15
C ARG A 25 1.22 -22.05 4.84
N LEU A 26 -0.10 -22.05 4.74
CA LEU A 26 -0.94 -21.07 5.47
C LEU A 26 -0.80 -21.25 6.98
N GLN A 27 -0.70 -22.50 7.46
CA GLN A 27 -0.45 -22.77 8.86
C GLN A 27 0.91 -22.23 9.31
N VAL A 28 2.00 -22.53 8.59
CA VAL A 28 3.34 -22.00 8.88
C VAL A 28 3.35 -20.47 8.86
N ASN A 29 2.68 -19.85 7.88
CA ASN A 29 2.58 -18.40 7.82
C ASN A 29 1.93 -17.83 9.08
N ARG A 30 0.82 -18.41 9.53
CA ARG A 30 0.05 -17.97 10.69
C ARG A 30 0.80 -18.19 12.00
N GLU A 31 1.42 -19.37 12.18
CA GLU A 31 1.95 -19.82 13.48
C GLU A 31 3.43 -19.45 13.70
N VAL A 32 4.17 -19.19 12.60
CA VAL A 32 5.61 -18.93 12.66
C VAL A 32 5.98 -17.63 11.97
N THR A 33 5.61 -17.47 10.68
CA THR A 33 6.14 -16.38 9.85
C THR A 33 5.70 -15.02 10.35
N LEU A 34 4.43 -14.85 10.70
CA LEU A 34 3.91 -13.56 11.17
C LEU A 34 4.59 -13.10 12.46
N ASP A 35 4.78 -13.99 13.45
CA ASP A 35 5.48 -13.63 14.68
C ASP A 35 6.95 -13.32 14.42
N TYR A 36 7.65 -14.14 13.64
CA TYR A 36 9.05 -13.93 13.29
C TYR A 36 9.27 -12.59 12.55
N GLN A 37 8.46 -12.29 11.54
CA GLN A 37 8.58 -11.03 10.80
C GLN A 37 8.30 -9.81 11.67
N TYR A 38 7.32 -9.89 12.58
CA TYR A 38 7.05 -8.83 13.53
C TYR A 38 8.26 -8.52 14.41
N GLU A 39 8.88 -9.57 14.97
CA GLU A 39 10.09 -9.42 15.78
C GLU A 39 11.24 -8.79 14.98
N ARG A 40 11.43 -9.21 13.71
CA ARG A 40 12.44 -8.58 12.84
C ARG A 40 12.17 -7.11 12.58
N MET A 41 10.91 -6.71 12.40
CA MET A 41 10.55 -5.30 12.23
C MET A 41 10.82 -4.47 13.50
N GLU A 42 10.60 -5.03 14.69
CA GLU A 42 10.99 -4.38 15.95
C GLU A 42 12.52 -4.26 16.05
N GLU A 43 13.26 -5.34 15.90
CA GLU A 43 14.72 -5.35 16.03
C GLU A 43 15.45 -4.48 15.01
N THR A 44 14.94 -4.42 13.79
CA THR A 44 15.53 -3.61 12.71
C THR A 44 15.06 -2.16 12.71
N GLY A 45 14.20 -1.77 13.65
CA GLY A 45 13.78 -0.40 13.87
C GLY A 45 12.71 0.12 12.91
N ARG A 46 12.07 -0.74 12.12
CA ARG A 46 10.98 -0.36 11.19
C ARG A 46 9.78 0.19 11.95
N ILE A 47 9.33 -0.50 13.01
CA ILE A 47 8.24 -0.03 13.88
C ILE A 47 8.68 1.18 14.69
N ASP A 48 9.92 1.24 15.12
CA ASP A 48 10.47 2.38 15.83
C ASP A 48 10.48 3.67 15.01
N ASN A 49 10.54 3.60 13.69
CA ASN A 49 10.43 4.79 12.85
C ASN A 49 9.05 5.48 13.04
N PHE A 50 7.97 4.72 13.18
CA PHE A 50 6.65 5.29 13.51
C PHE A 50 6.62 5.91 14.91
N ARG A 51 7.23 5.25 15.90
CA ARG A 51 7.35 5.79 17.26
C ARG A 51 8.19 7.07 17.31
N ARG A 52 9.22 7.16 16.47
CA ARG A 52 10.04 8.39 16.33
C ARG A 52 9.27 9.50 15.63
N ALA A 53 8.56 9.18 14.54
CA ALA A 53 7.75 10.14 13.81
C ALA A 53 6.61 10.73 14.68
N SER A 54 6.04 9.93 15.60
CA SER A 54 5.06 10.38 16.59
C SER A 54 5.66 11.03 17.84
N ALA A 55 6.98 11.23 17.90
CA ALA A 55 7.73 11.70 19.07
C ALA A 55 7.63 10.83 20.35
N LYS A 56 7.07 9.63 20.27
CA LYS A 56 7.05 8.66 21.37
C LYS A 56 8.44 8.08 21.68
N LYS A 57 9.34 8.10 20.69
CA LYS A 57 10.74 7.65 20.82
C LYS A 57 11.69 8.67 20.20
N LYS A 58 12.84 8.90 20.82
CA LYS A 58 13.91 9.75 20.26
C LYS A 58 14.77 8.93 19.30
N GLY A 59 15.36 9.59 18.29
CA GLY A 59 16.31 8.99 17.37
C GLY A 59 16.13 9.46 15.94
N LYS A 60 17.06 9.02 15.07
CA LYS A 60 17.01 9.25 13.62
C LYS A 60 16.27 8.12 12.92
N PHE A 61 15.90 8.33 11.68
CA PHE A 61 15.36 7.30 10.79
C PHE A 61 16.37 6.13 10.69
N THR A 62 15.85 4.90 10.58
CA THR A 62 16.67 3.68 10.47
C THR A 62 16.22 2.85 9.28
N GLY A 63 17.18 2.46 8.44
CA GLY A 63 16.97 1.56 7.31
C GLY A 63 16.76 2.27 5.97
N SER A 64 16.04 1.61 5.05
CA SER A 64 15.78 2.14 3.71
C SER A 64 14.54 3.04 3.69
N PHE A 65 14.54 4.05 2.84
CA PHE A 65 13.48 5.06 2.72
C PHE A 65 12.06 4.48 2.44
N PHE A 66 11.96 3.23 2.05
CA PHE A 66 10.70 2.52 1.79
C PHE A 66 10.30 1.53 2.90
N ASN A 67 10.97 1.53 4.03
CA ASN A 67 10.74 0.56 5.11
C ASN A 67 9.31 0.58 5.70
N ASP A 68 8.58 1.69 5.58
CA ASP A 68 7.18 1.76 5.99
C ASP A 68 6.34 0.69 5.29
N SER A 69 6.66 0.38 4.02
CA SER A 69 5.95 -0.64 3.26
C SER A 69 6.05 -2.05 3.84
N ASP A 70 7.16 -2.38 4.54
CA ASP A 70 7.32 -3.68 5.19
C ASP A 70 6.30 -3.85 6.33
N VAL A 71 6.07 -2.78 7.08
CA VAL A 71 5.10 -2.75 8.18
C VAL A 71 3.67 -2.88 7.64
N TYR A 72 3.36 -2.19 6.55
CA TYR A 72 2.05 -2.25 5.91
C TYR A 72 1.76 -3.63 5.30
N LYS A 73 2.73 -4.23 4.61
CA LYS A 73 2.63 -5.60 4.07
C LYS A 73 2.42 -6.64 5.17
N TRP A 74 3.10 -6.48 6.31
CA TRP A 74 2.88 -7.34 7.46
C TRP A 74 1.45 -7.19 8.00
N LEU A 75 0.93 -5.96 8.12
CA LEU A 75 -0.45 -5.70 8.55
C LEU A 75 -1.47 -6.31 7.59
N GLU A 76 -1.21 -6.24 6.30
CA GLU A 76 -2.07 -6.86 5.28
C GLU A 76 -2.11 -8.38 5.46
N ALA A 77 -0.94 -9.03 5.56
CA ALA A 77 -0.84 -10.47 5.77
C ALA A 77 -1.49 -10.92 7.09
N ALA A 78 -1.25 -10.18 8.19
CA ALA A 78 -1.89 -10.44 9.47
C ALA A 78 -3.41 -10.28 9.41
N SER A 79 -3.90 -9.30 8.64
CA SER A 79 -5.34 -9.07 8.44
C SER A 79 -6.00 -10.23 7.68
N TYR A 80 -5.39 -10.72 6.61
CA TYR A 80 -5.89 -11.93 5.92
C TYR A 80 -5.91 -13.14 6.84
N SER A 81 -4.87 -13.32 7.67
CA SER A 81 -4.83 -14.40 8.66
C SER A 81 -5.99 -14.28 9.68
N LEU A 82 -6.23 -13.09 10.22
CA LEU A 82 -7.32 -12.83 11.17
C LEU A 82 -8.71 -13.05 10.57
N GLY A 83 -8.88 -12.75 9.29
CA GLY A 83 -10.15 -12.90 8.61
C GLY A 83 -10.55 -14.36 8.35
N THR A 84 -9.57 -15.27 8.26
CA THR A 84 -9.80 -16.71 8.08
C THR A 84 -9.66 -17.50 9.38
N HIS A 85 -8.79 -17.06 10.29
CA HIS A 85 -8.49 -17.72 11.57
C HIS A 85 -8.40 -16.67 12.68
N PRO A 86 -9.52 -16.37 13.37
CA PRO A 86 -9.52 -15.37 14.44
C PRO A 86 -8.54 -15.73 15.57
N ASP A 87 -7.64 -14.80 15.89
CA ASP A 87 -6.64 -14.91 16.95
C ASP A 87 -6.58 -13.60 17.76
N LYS A 88 -6.91 -13.70 19.05
CA LYS A 88 -6.92 -12.52 19.93
C LYS A 88 -5.53 -11.93 20.15
N LYS A 89 -4.49 -12.77 20.24
CA LYS A 89 -3.09 -12.30 20.44
C LYS A 89 -2.61 -11.54 19.23
N LEU A 90 -2.83 -12.09 18.04
CA LEU A 90 -2.51 -11.40 16.78
C LEU A 90 -3.33 -10.12 16.62
N GLY A 91 -4.64 -10.16 16.92
CA GLY A 91 -5.51 -9.00 16.88
C GLY A 91 -5.02 -7.85 17.76
N HIS A 92 -4.62 -8.12 19.00
CA HIS A 92 -4.02 -7.10 19.89
C HIS A 92 -2.69 -6.56 19.36
N LYS A 93 -1.86 -7.41 18.72
CA LYS A 93 -0.59 -6.99 18.11
C LYS A 93 -0.85 -6.04 16.93
N VAL A 94 -1.81 -6.36 16.08
CA VAL A 94 -2.27 -5.52 14.95
C VAL A 94 -2.83 -4.18 15.46
N ASP A 95 -3.72 -4.19 16.45
CA ASP A 95 -4.31 -2.96 16.99
C ASP A 95 -3.24 -2.00 17.52
N ARG A 96 -2.29 -2.51 18.32
CA ARG A 96 -1.17 -1.70 18.84
C ARG A 96 -0.29 -1.11 17.72
N LEU A 97 -0.02 -1.88 16.68
CA LEU A 97 0.78 -1.39 15.55
C LEU A 97 0.02 -0.28 14.78
N ILE A 98 -1.29 -0.41 14.62
CA ILE A 98 -2.14 0.62 14.03
C ILE A 98 -2.12 1.91 14.87
N GLU A 99 -2.09 1.80 16.19
CA GLU A 99 -1.94 2.98 17.07
C GLU A 99 -0.60 3.71 16.87
N GLU A 100 0.51 2.96 16.67
CA GLU A 100 1.81 3.58 16.36
C GLU A 100 1.79 4.28 15.00
N ILE A 101 1.20 3.66 13.98
CA ILE A 101 1.05 4.23 12.63
C ILE A 101 0.17 5.48 12.67
N SER A 102 -0.98 5.41 13.33
CA SER A 102 -1.90 6.54 13.47
C SER A 102 -1.25 7.72 14.18
N GLY A 103 -0.46 7.45 15.22
CA GLY A 103 0.27 8.47 15.96
C GLY A 103 1.35 9.20 15.15
N ALA A 104 1.88 8.55 14.10
CA ALA A 104 2.88 9.12 13.22
C ALA A 104 2.30 9.97 12.07
N GLN A 105 0.98 9.89 11.85
CA GLN A 105 0.33 10.65 10.77
C GLN A 105 0.26 12.14 11.10
N GLU A 106 0.71 12.97 10.19
CA GLU A 106 0.67 14.42 10.35
C GLU A 106 -0.76 14.99 10.22
N ASN A 107 -0.95 16.23 10.70
CA ASN A 107 -2.28 16.86 10.80
C ASN A 107 -3.00 16.98 9.44
N ASP A 108 -2.24 17.17 8.35
CA ASP A 108 -2.77 17.25 6.99
C ASP A 108 -3.06 15.88 6.35
N GLY A 109 -2.81 14.78 7.08
CA GLY A 109 -3.02 13.42 6.62
C GLY A 109 -1.78 12.77 6.01
N TYR A 110 -0.67 13.47 5.86
CA TYR A 110 0.57 12.88 5.33
C TYR A 110 1.14 11.81 6.25
N LEU A 111 1.67 10.73 5.67
CA LEU A 111 2.34 9.67 6.41
C LEU A 111 3.43 9.01 5.56
N ASN A 112 4.68 9.28 5.93
CA ASN A 112 5.87 8.54 5.51
C ASN A 112 6.98 8.84 6.51
N THR A 113 7.44 7.84 7.26
CA THR A 113 8.35 8.07 8.38
C THR A 113 9.72 8.59 7.95
N TYR A 114 10.20 8.19 6.77
CA TYR A 114 11.47 8.70 6.23
C TYR A 114 11.39 10.22 5.99
N PHE A 115 10.40 10.69 5.26
CA PHE A 115 10.26 12.11 4.93
C PHE A 115 9.98 12.97 6.18
N ILE A 116 9.21 12.46 7.13
CA ILE A 116 8.93 13.15 8.40
C ILE A 116 10.20 13.32 9.22
N LEU A 117 11.00 12.25 9.38
CA LEU A 117 12.18 12.24 10.25
C LEU A 117 13.40 12.93 9.62
N GLU A 118 13.63 12.73 8.32
CA GLU A 118 14.74 13.36 7.58
C GLU A 118 14.39 14.78 7.08
N LYS A 119 13.13 15.20 7.25
CA LYS A 119 12.62 16.53 6.83
C LYS A 119 12.82 16.82 5.35
N GLU A 120 12.78 15.77 4.54
CA GLU A 120 12.84 15.91 3.08
C GLU A 120 11.53 16.51 2.53
N LYS A 121 11.64 17.19 1.40
CA LYS A 121 10.47 17.80 0.74
C LYS A 121 9.63 16.72 0.08
N ARG A 122 8.37 16.61 0.50
CA ARG A 122 7.41 15.62 0.05
C ARG A 122 7.15 15.67 -1.45
N PHE A 123 6.99 14.52 -2.06
CA PHE A 123 6.63 14.32 -3.47
C PHE A 123 7.62 14.90 -4.50
N THR A 124 8.84 15.28 -4.12
CA THR A 124 9.80 15.88 -5.04
C THR A 124 10.56 14.87 -5.89
N ASN A 125 10.75 13.67 -5.40
CA ASN A 125 11.41 12.57 -6.11
C ASN A 125 10.51 11.31 -6.10
N LEU A 126 9.45 11.34 -6.93
CA LEU A 126 8.52 10.22 -7.05
C LEU A 126 9.15 9.00 -7.72
N ARG A 127 10.19 9.21 -8.55
CA ARG A 127 10.90 8.13 -9.24
C ARG A 127 11.62 7.21 -8.26
N ASP A 128 12.45 7.77 -7.36
CA ASP A 128 13.41 6.97 -6.60
C ASP A 128 13.01 6.77 -5.14
N LYS A 129 12.19 7.66 -4.55
CA LYS A 129 11.96 7.71 -3.11
C LYS A 129 10.73 6.94 -2.59
N HIS A 130 9.99 6.28 -3.45
CA HIS A 130 8.93 5.33 -3.09
C HIS A 130 7.80 5.88 -2.17
N GLU A 131 7.55 7.20 -2.15
CA GLU A 131 6.49 7.78 -1.30
C GLU A 131 5.10 7.21 -1.64
N LEU A 132 4.73 7.24 -2.93
CA LEU A 132 3.43 6.73 -3.38
C LEU A 132 3.34 5.21 -3.28
N TYR A 133 4.45 4.48 -3.45
CA TYR A 133 4.52 3.04 -3.20
C TYR A 133 4.20 2.69 -1.74
N CYS A 134 4.81 3.39 -0.78
CA CYS A 134 4.50 3.20 0.64
C CYS A 134 3.03 3.55 0.95
N ALA A 135 2.51 4.64 0.36
CA ALA A 135 1.10 5.00 0.50
C ALA A 135 0.16 3.91 -0.04
N GLY A 136 0.48 3.34 -1.20
CA GLY A 136 -0.28 2.23 -1.78
C GLY A 136 -0.38 1.04 -0.84
N HIS A 137 0.75 0.55 -0.31
CA HIS A 137 0.75 -0.55 0.65
C HIS A 137 -0.01 -0.25 1.95
N LEU A 138 -0.01 1.00 2.42
CA LEU A 138 -0.88 1.41 3.53
C LEU A 138 -2.36 1.24 3.16
N PHE A 139 -2.76 1.64 1.95
CA PHE A 139 -4.15 1.55 1.52
C PHE A 139 -4.59 0.10 1.35
N GLU A 140 -3.75 -0.75 0.78
CA GLU A 140 -3.97 -2.20 0.69
C GLU A 140 -4.17 -2.83 2.07
N ALA A 141 -3.26 -2.56 3.00
CA ALA A 141 -3.35 -3.04 4.38
C ALA A 141 -4.63 -2.56 5.08
N ALA A 142 -5.04 -1.31 4.83
CA ALA A 142 -6.24 -0.73 5.42
C ALA A 142 -7.52 -1.37 4.89
N VAL A 143 -7.59 -1.63 3.59
CA VAL A 143 -8.71 -2.35 2.97
C VAL A 143 -8.79 -3.79 3.50
N ALA A 144 -7.66 -4.50 3.56
CA ALA A 144 -7.58 -5.86 4.09
C ALA A 144 -8.02 -5.92 5.56
N HIS A 145 -7.51 -5.00 6.40
CA HIS A 145 -7.86 -4.92 7.81
C HIS A 145 -9.34 -4.64 8.04
N HIS A 146 -9.90 -3.67 7.31
CA HIS A 146 -11.33 -3.37 7.40
C HIS A 146 -12.18 -4.55 6.94
N THR A 147 -11.83 -5.17 5.82
CA THR A 147 -12.55 -6.34 5.28
C THR A 147 -12.51 -7.51 6.25
N ALA A 148 -11.36 -7.78 6.88
CA ALA A 148 -11.17 -8.87 7.82
C ALA A 148 -11.93 -8.68 9.12
N THR A 149 -11.88 -7.47 9.69
CA THR A 149 -12.25 -7.20 11.08
C THR A 149 -13.48 -6.32 11.26
N GLY A 150 -13.88 -5.57 10.23
CA GLY A 150 -14.91 -4.51 10.31
C GLY A 150 -14.42 -3.21 10.99
N LYS A 151 -13.19 -3.19 11.54
CA LYS A 151 -12.63 -2.00 12.20
C LYS A 151 -12.25 -0.92 11.17
N THR A 152 -12.34 0.35 11.56
CA THR A 152 -12.04 1.51 10.69
C THR A 152 -10.77 2.25 11.08
N SER A 153 -10.06 1.84 12.13
CA SER A 153 -8.91 2.56 12.66
C SER A 153 -7.82 2.81 11.60
N LEU A 154 -7.35 1.75 10.92
CA LEU A 154 -6.35 1.90 9.86
C LEU A 154 -6.95 2.52 8.59
N LEU A 155 -8.22 2.21 8.29
CA LEU A 155 -8.92 2.79 7.14
C LEU A 155 -9.02 4.32 7.23
N ASN A 156 -9.27 4.87 8.40
CA ASN A 156 -9.32 6.32 8.61
C ASN A 156 -7.94 6.98 8.35
N VAL A 157 -6.84 6.33 8.73
CA VAL A 157 -5.48 6.79 8.42
C VAL A 157 -5.25 6.79 6.90
N ALA A 158 -5.61 5.69 6.23
CA ALA A 158 -5.48 5.56 4.77
C ALA A 158 -6.31 6.60 4.02
N ILE A 159 -7.56 6.81 4.41
CA ILE A 159 -8.47 7.81 3.79
C ILE A 159 -7.87 9.21 3.86
N ARG A 160 -7.36 9.63 5.03
CA ARG A 160 -6.76 10.97 5.19
C ARG A 160 -5.55 11.16 4.27
N PHE A 161 -4.70 10.14 4.13
CA PHE A 161 -3.54 10.23 3.25
C PHE A 161 -3.94 10.14 1.76
N ALA A 162 -4.89 9.28 1.41
CA ALA A 162 -5.43 9.21 0.05
C ALA A 162 -6.09 10.53 -0.37
N ASP A 163 -6.81 11.20 0.52
CA ASP A 163 -7.41 12.50 0.28
C ASP A 163 -6.35 13.58 -0.01
N LEU A 164 -5.27 13.60 0.76
CA LEU A 164 -4.14 14.50 0.50
C LEU A 164 -3.49 14.22 -0.86
N ILE A 165 -3.31 12.95 -1.24
CA ILE A 165 -2.78 12.57 -2.56
C ILE A 165 -3.71 13.04 -3.66
N CYS A 166 -5.02 12.82 -3.53
CA CYS A 166 -6.01 13.26 -4.50
C CYS A 166 -6.13 14.80 -4.60
N GLN A 167 -5.85 15.52 -3.53
CA GLN A 167 -5.77 16.99 -3.55
C GLN A 167 -4.49 17.48 -4.24
N THR A 168 -3.41 16.73 -4.13
CA THR A 168 -2.09 17.10 -4.67
C THR A 168 -1.96 16.80 -6.16
N PHE A 169 -2.41 15.62 -6.60
CA PHE A 169 -2.24 15.11 -7.97
C PHE A 169 -3.55 15.10 -8.76
N GLY A 170 -3.45 15.29 -10.07
CA GLY A 170 -4.61 15.24 -10.96
C GLY A 170 -4.57 16.25 -12.07
N SER A 171 -5.61 16.27 -12.91
CA SER A 171 -5.78 17.29 -13.97
C SER A 171 -5.88 18.69 -13.33
N GLY A 172 -5.09 19.63 -13.85
CA GLY A 172 -4.99 21.00 -13.30
C GLY A 172 -4.24 21.12 -11.97
N LYS A 173 -3.67 20.02 -11.46
CA LYS A 173 -2.86 19.95 -10.23
C LYS A 173 -1.43 19.53 -10.58
N ARG A 174 -0.70 19.02 -9.59
CA ARG A 174 0.64 18.49 -9.78
C ARG A 174 0.61 17.27 -10.71
N LYS A 175 1.50 17.27 -11.69
CA LYS A 175 1.76 16.13 -12.58
C LYS A 175 2.86 15.22 -12.03
N GLY A 176 2.88 13.99 -12.48
CA GLY A 176 3.88 12.98 -12.14
C GLY A 176 3.25 11.62 -11.91
N THR A 177 4.10 10.60 -11.87
CA THR A 177 3.73 9.23 -11.55
C THR A 177 4.79 8.60 -10.66
N SER A 178 4.45 7.53 -9.94
CA SER A 178 5.40 6.81 -9.08
C SER A 178 6.45 6.08 -9.92
N GLY A 179 7.70 6.06 -9.48
CA GLY A 179 8.71 5.21 -10.10
C GLY A 179 8.55 3.74 -9.77
N HIS A 180 7.87 3.41 -8.68
CA HIS A 180 7.38 2.06 -8.40
C HIS A 180 5.87 2.11 -8.31
N GLU A 181 5.20 1.38 -9.16
CA GLU A 181 3.76 1.23 -9.22
C GLU A 181 3.24 0.50 -7.97
N GLU A 182 2.07 0.82 -7.54
CA GLU A 182 1.31 0.26 -6.42
C GLU A 182 0.12 1.16 -6.09
N ILE A 183 0.32 2.48 -6.17
CA ILE A 183 -0.70 3.47 -5.77
C ILE A 183 -1.96 3.36 -6.63
N GLU A 184 -1.83 2.98 -7.90
CA GLU A 184 -2.93 2.84 -8.85
C GLU A 184 -3.89 1.72 -8.40
N LEU A 185 -3.35 0.54 -8.12
CA LEU A 185 -4.09 -0.61 -7.60
C LEU A 185 -4.75 -0.30 -6.25
N ALA A 186 -4.00 0.28 -5.35
CA ALA A 186 -4.43 0.57 -3.99
C ALA A 186 -5.57 1.62 -3.94
N LEU A 187 -5.50 2.66 -4.78
CA LEU A 187 -6.58 3.65 -4.92
C LEU A 187 -7.85 3.02 -5.50
N MET A 188 -7.73 2.07 -6.44
CA MET A 188 -8.87 1.32 -6.96
C MET A 188 -9.54 0.48 -5.87
N LYS A 189 -8.76 -0.20 -5.01
CA LYS A 189 -9.31 -0.94 -3.86
C LYS A 189 -10.03 -0.02 -2.87
N LEU A 190 -9.48 1.17 -2.59
CA LEU A 190 -10.17 2.18 -1.78
C LEU A 190 -11.45 2.70 -2.45
N TYR A 191 -11.44 2.89 -3.77
CA TYR A 191 -12.64 3.28 -4.52
C TYR A 191 -13.74 2.23 -4.39
N TRP A 192 -13.45 0.96 -4.60
CA TRP A 192 -14.43 -0.11 -4.48
C TRP A 192 -15.00 -0.24 -3.06
N LEU A 193 -14.18 0.01 -2.03
CA LEU A 193 -14.63 -0.05 -0.65
C LEU A 193 -15.48 1.16 -0.24
N THR A 194 -15.11 2.37 -0.70
CA THR A 194 -15.68 3.63 -0.18
C THR A 194 -16.69 4.29 -1.13
N GLY A 195 -16.68 3.94 -2.42
CA GLY A 195 -17.44 4.61 -3.47
C GLY A 195 -16.93 6.01 -3.83
N LYS A 196 -15.79 6.47 -3.27
CA LYS A 196 -15.29 7.84 -3.44
C LYS A 196 -14.60 8.03 -4.79
N ASN A 197 -15.29 8.66 -5.73
CA ASN A 197 -14.86 8.81 -7.13
C ASN A 197 -13.50 9.49 -7.32
N SER A 198 -13.05 10.32 -6.37
CA SER A 198 -11.72 10.94 -6.43
C SER A 198 -10.58 9.91 -6.45
N TYR A 199 -10.74 8.75 -5.81
CA TYR A 199 -9.75 7.68 -5.82
C TYR A 199 -9.63 7.04 -7.20
N PHE A 200 -10.75 6.72 -7.84
CA PHE A 200 -10.78 6.26 -9.24
C PHE A 200 -10.12 7.27 -10.18
N THR A 201 -10.53 8.55 -10.09
CA THR A 201 -10.01 9.60 -10.95
C THR A 201 -8.49 9.79 -10.78
N THR A 202 -7.98 9.68 -9.55
CA THR A 202 -6.54 9.81 -9.28
C THR A 202 -5.76 8.57 -9.69
N ALA A 203 -6.30 7.36 -9.52
CA ALA A 203 -5.70 6.13 -10.04
C ALA A 203 -5.56 6.19 -11.56
N LYS A 204 -6.65 6.53 -12.26
CA LYS A 204 -6.63 6.74 -13.71
C LYS A 204 -5.62 7.80 -14.13
N PHE A 205 -5.54 8.92 -13.41
CA PHE A 205 -4.56 9.97 -13.66
C PHE A 205 -3.13 9.44 -13.64
N PHE A 206 -2.74 8.65 -12.63
CA PHE A 206 -1.39 8.08 -12.55
C PHE A 206 -1.09 7.12 -13.70
N ILE A 207 -2.07 6.33 -14.14
CA ILE A 207 -1.96 5.47 -15.32
C ILE A 207 -1.78 6.32 -16.59
N ASP A 208 -2.59 7.36 -16.77
CA ASP A 208 -2.52 8.26 -17.93
C ASP A 208 -1.25 9.13 -17.98
N GLU A 209 -0.60 9.37 -16.85
CA GLU A 209 0.69 10.08 -16.76
C GLU A 209 1.91 9.14 -17.00
N ARG A 210 1.74 7.83 -16.94
CA ARG A 210 2.76 6.85 -17.27
C ARG A 210 3.09 6.91 -18.76
N GLY A 211 4.38 6.84 -19.09
CA GLY A 211 4.84 6.99 -20.48
C GLY A 211 5.10 8.43 -20.91
N LYS A 212 5.01 9.40 -19.99
CA LYS A 212 5.31 10.82 -20.25
C LYS A 212 6.66 11.27 -19.70
N GLY A 213 7.51 10.34 -19.28
CA GLY A 213 8.86 10.60 -18.81
C GLY A 213 8.97 11.03 -17.34
N PHE A 214 7.89 11.05 -16.56
CA PHE A 214 7.91 11.45 -15.16
C PHE A 214 8.65 10.47 -14.25
N ALA A 215 8.72 9.20 -14.63
CA ALA A 215 9.51 8.17 -13.95
C ALA A 215 10.84 7.87 -14.68
N GLY A 216 11.27 8.72 -15.59
CA GLY A 216 12.57 8.65 -16.27
C GLY A 216 12.51 8.25 -17.74
N GLY A 217 11.35 7.93 -18.29
CA GLY A 217 11.15 7.61 -19.70
C GLY A 217 11.78 6.29 -20.14
N ASP A 218 12.02 5.36 -19.21
CA ASP A 218 12.68 4.09 -19.48
C ASP A 218 11.74 2.88 -19.29
N GLU A 219 12.11 1.74 -19.87
CA GLU A 219 11.36 0.49 -19.78
C GLU A 219 11.32 -0.08 -18.37
N CYS A 220 12.37 0.14 -17.56
CA CYS A 220 12.45 -0.38 -16.20
C CYS A 220 11.29 0.12 -15.32
N HIS A 221 10.80 1.32 -15.61
CA HIS A 221 9.69 1.97 -14.91
C HIS A 221 8.39 1.95 -15.73
N GLN A 222 8.32 1.18 -16.84
CA GLN A 222 7.18 1.19 -17.78
C GLN A 222 6.78 2.60 -18.24
N ASP A 223 7.76 3.54 -18.30
CA ASP A 223 7.55 4.97 -18.58
C ASP A 223 8.05 5.39 -19.97
N HIS A 224 8.48 4.42 -20.80
CA HIS A 224 8.99 4.61 -22.16
C HIS A 224 7.88 4.94 -23.18
N LEU A 225 6.67 4.42 -22.96
CA LEU A 225 5.48 4.67 -23.79
C LEU A 225 4.22 4.74 -22.90
N PRO A 226 3.18 5.47 -23.31
CA PRO A 226 1.86 5.36 -22.67
C PRO A 226 1.39 3.91 -22.61
N LEU A 227 0.74 3.52 -21.53
CA LEU A 227 0.34 2.13 -21.31
C LEU A 227 -0.46 1.52 -22.48
N SER A 228 -1.35 2.32 -23.08
CA SER A 228 -2.16 1.91 -24.26
C SER A 228 -1.35 1.66 -25.53
N GLU A 229 -0.10 2.12 -25.59
CA GLU A 229 0.78 2.01 -26.75
C GLU A 229 1.90 0.97 -26.53
N GLN A 230 2.01 0.39 -25.34
CA GLN A 230 3.01 -0.64 -25.03
C GLN A 230 2.63 -1.97 -25.70
N PRO A 231 3.43 -2.50 -26.66
CA PRO A 231 3.09 -3.72 -27.40
C PRO A 231 3.36 -4.99 -26.59
N GLU A 232 4.17 -4.90 -25.55
CA GLU A 232 4.57 -6.03 -24.72
C GLU A 232 4.93 -5.57 -23.30
N ILE A 233 4.97 -6.51 -22.36
CA ILE A 233 5.39 -6.26 -20.98
C ILE A 233 6.91 -6.26 -20.94
N VAL A 234 7.51 -5.13 -20.49
CA VAL A 234 8.96 -4.95 -20.41
C VAL A 234 9.39 -4.45 -19.03
N GLY A 235 10.68 -4.42 -18.80
CA GLY A 235 11.32 -3.80 -17.65
C GLY A 235 11.24 -4.62 -16.36
N HIS A 236 11.09 -3.95 -15.23
CA HIS A 236 11.10 -4.59 -13.92
C HIS A 236 9.80 -5.37 -13.68
N ALA A 237 9.89 -6.69 -13.55
CA ALA A 237 8.74 -7.59 -13.51
C ALA A 237 7.70 -7.23 -12.44
N VAL A 238 8.14 -6.87 -11.21
CA VAL A 238 7.23 -6.53 -10.12
C VAL A 238 6.46 -5.24 -10.43
N ARG A 239 7.13 -4.20 -10.92
CA ARG A 239 6.50 -2.95 -11.33
C ARG A 239 5.47 -3.16 -12.43
N ALA A 240 5.84 -3.90 -13.46
CA ALA A 240 4.94 -4.19 -14.57
C ALA A 240 3.66 -4.90 -14.11
N VAL A 241 3.78 -5.91 -13.25
CA VAL A 241 2.60 -6.63 -12.73
C VAL A 241 1.73 -5.74 -11.84
N TYR A 242 2.31 -4.88 -11.03
CA TYR A 242 1.54 -3.91 -10.24
C TYR A 242 0.79 -2.91 -11.13
N LEU A 243 1.46 -2.37 -12.17
CA LEU A 243 0.82 -1.48 -13.13
C LEU A 243 -0.37 -2.15 -13.82
N MET A 244 -0.18 -3.37 -14.34
CA MET A 244 -1.24 -4.13 -15.00
C MET A 244 -2.40 -4.43 -14.05
N SER A 245 -2.12 -4.77 -12.79
CA SER A 245 -3.15 -5.01 -11.79
C SER A 245 -3.96 -3.75 -11.43
N GLY A 246 -3.32 -2.58 -11.48
CA GLY A 246 -4.00 -1.30 -11.26
C GLY A 246 -4.81 -0.82 -12.48
N ALA A 247 -4.42 -1.25 -13.67
CA ALA A 247 -5.06 -0.86 -14.93
C ALA A 247 -6.25 -1.75 -15.32
N ALA A 248 -6.29 -3.00 -14.84
CA ALA A 248 -7.34 -3.98 -15.12
C ALA A 248 -8.65 -3.69 -14.36
#